data_9b6c6a218bbda94c9e954f17243025f0
#
_entry.id   9b6c6a218bbda94c9e954f17243025f0
#
_cell.length_a   1.000
_cell.length_b   1.000
_cell.length_c   1.000
_cell.angle_alpha   90.00
_cell.angle_beta   90.00
_cell.angle_gamma   90.00
#
_symmetry.space_group_name_H-M   'P 1'
#
loop_
_entity.id
_entity.type
_entity.pdbx_description
1 polymer ?
#
loop_
_entity_poly.entity_id
_entity_poly.type
_entity_poly.pdbx_seq_one_letter_code
_entity_poly.pdbx_strand_id
1 'polypeptide(L)'
;MKKNDDVGLFYWKSRIKKMLLLMKLVCFGILIGLMQVHATTYGQVENVSFEQKQLTIDQVFNTITLQLKYDIFYSDDAIDVKRVVELSELDLTVDEVLHQVLEDKFEYKFVGKTIVISPKIVEPQSKSVRLKGYVYD
;
A
#
# COMPACT_ATOMS: atom_id res chain seq x y z
N MET A 1 -11.83 68.47 20.12
CA MET A 1 -11.02 68.00 19.02
C MET A 1 -10.63 66.51 19.25
N LYS A 2 -11.63 65.62 19.39
CA LYS A 2 -11.42 64.20 19.74
C LYS A 2 -12.31 63.23 18.94
N LYS A 3 -12.69 63.59 17.70
CA LYS A 3 -13.67 62.84 16.90
C LYS A 3 -13.11 62.13 15.65
N ASN A 4 -11.80 62.31 15.37
CA ASN A 4 -11.19 61.72 14.16
C ASN A 4 -10.38 60.43 14.40
N ASP A 5 -10.05 60.11 15.65
CA ASP A 5 -9.25 58.93 15.98
C ASP A 5 -10.09 57.67 15.96
N ASP A 6 -11.38 57.75 16.25
CA ASP A 6 -12.29 56.58 16.30
C ASP A 6 -12.61 56.01 14.92
N VAL A 7 -12.62 56.86 13.89
CA VAL A 7 -12.92 56.43 12.52
C VAL A 7 -11.75 55.65 11.94
N GLY A 8 -10.52 56.08 12.18
CA GLY A 8 -9.34 55.36 11.75
C GLY A 8 -9.22 53.96 12.38
N LEU A 9 -9.48 53.89 13.68
CA LEU A 9 -9.48 52.62 14.43
C LEU A 9 -10.57 51.66 13.95
N PHE A 10 -11.73 52.15 13.55
CA PHE A 10 -12.84 51.35 13.02
C PHE A 10 -12.49 50.75 11.65
N TYR A 11 -11.93 51.54 10.73
CA TYR A 11 -11.44 51.03 9.42
C TYR A 11 -10.30 50.08 9.56
N TRP A 12 -9.36 50.28 10.49
CA TRP A 12 -8.26 49.39 10.74
C TRP A 12 -8.72 48.04 11.31
N LYS A 13 -9.63 48.06 12.29
CA LYS A 13 -10.26 46.82 12.83
C LYS A 13 -11.01 46.03 11.76
N SER A 14 -11.70 46.69 10.84
CA SER A 14 -12.40 46.05 9.73
C SER A 14 -11.42 45.36 8.75
N ARG A 15 -10.29 46.02 8.43
CA ARG A 15 -9.26 45.44 7.58
C ARG A 15 -8.57 44.25 8.24
N ILE A 16 -8.25 44.34 9.52
CA ILE A 16 -7.65 43.25 10.29
C ILE A 16 -8.60 42.05 10.33
N LYS A 17 -9.88 42.24 10.57
CA LYS A 17 -10.86 41.15 10.56
C LYS A 17 -10.94 40.45 9.20
N LYS A 18 -10.92 41.18 8.09
CA LYS A 18 -10.89 40.61 6.74
C LYS A 18 -9.58 39.86 6.47
N MET A 19 -8.45 40.39 6.92
CA MET A 19 -7.13 39.77 6.78
C MET A 19 -7.04 38.48 7.60
N LEU A 20 -7.55 38.46 8.83
CA LEU A 20 -7.65 37.28 9.68
C LEU A 20 -8.56 36.22 9.08
N LEU A 21 -9.69 36.66 8.47
CA LEU A 21 -10.63 35.73 7.82
C LEU A 21 -10.01 35.09 6.59
N LEU A 22 -9.29 35.88 5.75
CA LEU A 22 -8.53 35.37 4.62
C LEU A 22 -7.44 34.37 5.06
N MET A 23 -6.67 34.73 6.08
CA MET A 23 -5.63 33.86 6.64
C MET A 23 -6.21 32.54 7.15
N LYS A 24 -7.36 32.59 7.86
CA LYS A 24 -8.08 31.40 8.34
C LYS A 24 -8.56 30.53 7.17
N LEU A 25 -9.03 31.12 6.10
CA LEU A 25 -9.51 30.42 4.91
C LEU A 25 -8.36 29.76 4.14
N VAL A 26 -7.21 30.44 4.03
CA VAL A 26 -5.99 29.89 3.43
C VAL A 26 -5.46 28.72 4.26
N CYS A 27 -5.35 28.86 5.58
CA CYS A 27 -4.92 27.78 6.47
C CYS A 27 -5.87 26.58 6.38
N PHE A 28 -7.16 26.80 6.29
CA PHE A 28 -8.16 25.74 6.13
C PHE A 28 -8.04 25.04 4.78
N GLY A 29 -7.79 25.78 3.71
CA GLY A 29 -7.52 25.24 2.38
C GLY A 29 -6.26 24.37 2.33
N ILE A 30 -5.18 24.82 2.99
CA ILE A 30 -3.94 24.04 3.11
C ILE A 30 -4.19 22.76 3.92
N LEU A 31 -4.94 22.83 5.01
CA LEU A 31 -5.26 21.67 5.84
C LEU A 31 -6.06 20.62 5.07
N ILE A 32 -7.04 21.03 4.27
CA ILE A 32 -7.81 20.14 3.40
C ILE A 32 -6.89 19.54 2.31
N GLY A 33 -6.01 20.36 1.71
CA GLY A 33 -5.05 19.89 0.71
C GLY A 33 -4.09 18.83 1.26
N LEU A 34 -3.62 18.97 2.49
CA LEU A 34 -2.77 17.99 3.15
C LEU A 34 -3.50 16.68 3.50
N MET A 35 -4.80 16.72 3.74
CA MET A 35 -5.60 15.51 3.99
C MET A 35 -5.81 14.66 2.74
N GLN A 36 -5.64 15.21 1.54
CA GLN A 36 -5.79 14.47 0.29
C GLN A 36 -4.54 13.68 -0.11
N VAL A 37 -3.42 13.82 0.59
CA VAL A 37 -2.17 13.07 0.32
C VAL A 37 -2.16 11.72 1.07
N HIS A 38 -3.29 11.09 1.23
CA HIS A 38 -3.33 9.65 1.46
C HIS A 38 -3.41 8.98 0.09
N ALA A 39 -2.31 9.06 -0.66
CA ALA A 39 -2.07 8.11 -1.72
C ALA A 39 -1.87 6.76 -1.02
N THR A 40 -2.97 6.10 -0.69
CA THR A 40 -2.94 4.67 -0.46
C THR A 40 -2.52 4.04 -1.76
N THR A 41 -1.23 3.77 -1.86
CA THR A 41 -0.70 2.88 -2.88
C THR A 41 -1.13 1.45 -2.51
N TYR A 42 -2.42 1.25 -2.38
CA TYR A 42 -3.01 -0.08 -2.46
C TYR A 42 -3.18 -0.35 -3.94
N GLY A 43 -2.64 -1.48 -4.35
CA GLY A 43 -2.53 -1.92 -5.72
C GLY A 43 -3.71 -1.46 -6.55
N GLN A 44 -3.38 -0.78 -7.63
CA GLN A 44 -4.35 -0.52 -8.65
C GLN A 44 -5.06 -1.83 -8.87
N VAL A 45 -6.39 -1.84 -8.76
CA VAL A 45 -7.23 -2.99 -9.07
C VAL A 45 -7.15 -3.17 -10.58
N GLU A 46 -5.96 -3.57 -11.06
CA GLU A 46 -5.74 -3.88 -12.46
C GLU A 46 -6.16 -5.34 -12.65
N ASN A 47 -7.12 -5.55 -13.53
CA ASN A 47 -7.57 -6.88 -13.89
C ASN A 47 -6.63 -7.47 -14.94
N VAL A 48 -6.38 -8.75 -14.80
CA VAL A 48 -5.66 -9.56 -15.77
C VAL A 48 -6.59 -10.65 -16.30
N SER A 49 -6.60 -10.83 -17.61
CA SER A 49 -7.46 -11.82 -18.28
C SER A 49 -6.61 -12.99 -18.76
N PHE A 50 -7.09 -14.19 -18.50
CA PHE A 50 -6.46 -15.44 -18.88
C PHE A 50 -7.30 -16.18 -19.94
N GLU A 51 -6.64 -16.91 -20.84
CA GLU A 51 -7.33 -17.69 -21.87
C GLU A 51 -7.85 -19.04 -21.34
N GLN A 52 -7.23 -19.55 -20.29
CA GLN A 52 -7.56 -20.83 -19.67
C GLN A 52 -7.39 -20.78 -18.15
N LYS A 53 -8.08 -21.66 -17.46
CA LYS A 53 -8.03 -21.69 -15.98
C LYS A 53 -6.82 -22.46 -15.43
N GLN A 54 -6.33 -23.45 -16.17
CA GLN A 54 -5.17 -24.24 -15.76
C GLN A 54 -3.93 -23.73 -16.46
N LEU A 55 -3.01 -23.17 -15.69
CA LEU A 55 -1.80 -22.52 -16.14
C LEU A 55 -0.64 -22.86 -15.21
N THR A 56 0.58 -22.84 -15.72
CA THR A 56 1.76 -22.87 -14.85
C THR A 56 1.96 -21.49 -14.20
N ILE A 57 2.62 -21.45 -13.05
CA ILE A 57 2.94 -20.18 -12.37
C ILE A 57 3.75 -19.27 -13.29
N ASP A 58 4.67 -19.82 -14.08
CA ASP A 58 5.43 -19.08 -15.09
C ASP A 58 4.50 -18.40 -16.12
N GLN A 59 3.50 -19.11 -16.62
CA GLN A 59 2.53 -18.56 -17.56
C GLN A 59 1.69 -17.43 -16.92
N VAL A 60 1.30 -17.61 -15.66
CA VAL A 60 0.56 -16.57 -14.92
C VAL A 60 1.41 -15.31 -14.77
N PHE A 61 2.65 -15.44 -14.32
CA PHE A 61 3.57 -14.31 -14.15
C PHE A 61 3.86 -13.61 -15.49
N ASN A 62 4.08 -14.37 -16.54
CA ASN A 62 4.31 -13.82 -17.87
C ASN A 62 3.08 -13.04 -18.36
N THR A 63 1.87 -13.57 -18.15
CA THR A 63 0.62 -12.88 -18.53
C THR A 63 0.46 -11.54 -17.80
N ILE A 64 0.72 -11.52 -16.49
CA ILE A 64 0.70 -10.29 -15.69
C ILE A 64 1.73 -9.28 -16.24
N THR A 65 2.95 -9.72 -16.52
CA THR A 65 4.01 -8.87 -17.07
C THR A 65 3.64 -8.31 -18.43
N LEU A 66 3.08 -9.11 -19.32
CA LEU A 66 2.73 -8.69 -20.69
C LEU A 66 1.54 -7.73 -20.71
N GLN A 67 0.48 -8.02 -19.95
CA GLN A 67 -0.74 -7.21 -19.97
C GLN A 67 -0.60 -5.91 -19.17
N LEU A 68 -0.02 -5.99 -17.99
CA LEU A 68 -0.02 -4.89 -17.02
C LEU A 68 1.34 -4.19 -16.85
N LYS A 69 2.39 -4.72 -17.47
CA LYS A 69 3.75 -4.17 -17.39
C LYS A 69 4.30 -4.15 -15.95
N TYR A 70 3.95 -5.16 -15.17
CA TYR A 70 4.60 -5.41 -13.88
C TYR A 70 5.84 -6.28 -14.09
N ASP A 71 6.93 -5.92 -13.42
CA ASP A 71 8.09 -6.78 -13.25
C ASP A 71 7.89 -7.63 -11.99
N ILE A 72 8.09 -8.96 -12.10
CA ILE A 72 7.91 -9.87 -10.96
C ILE A 72 9.28 -10.38 -10.53
N PHE A 73 9.64 -10.11 -9.27
CA PHE A 73 10.86 -10.58 -8.64
C PHE A 73 10.55 -11.67 -7.62
N TYR A 74 11.13 -12.82 -7.82
CA TYR A 74 11.03 -13.98 -6.91
C TYR A 74 12.35 -14.75 -6.88
N SER A 75 12.51 -15.66 -5.91
CA SER A 75 13.65 -16.57 -5.86
C SER A 75 13.29 -17.86 -6.57
N ASP A 76 14.08 -18.25 -7.57
CA ASP A 76 13.88 -19.47 -8.36
C ASP A 76 13.95 -20.75 -7.49
N ASP A 77 14.73 -20.71 -6.41
CA ASP A 77 14.85 -21.82 -5.48
C ASP A 77 13.63 -21.96 -4.55
N ALA A 78 12.83 -20.89 -4.42
CA ALA A 78 11.71 -20.85 -3.50
C ALA A 78 10.37 -21.23 -4.17
N ILE A 79 10.20 -20.88 -5.45
CA ILE A 79 8.94 -21.06 -6.17
C ILE A 79 9.15 -22.03 -7.34
N ASP A 80 8.42 -23.15 -7.32
CA ASP A 80 8.33 -24.04 -8.48
C ASP A 80 7.40 -23.43 -9.54
N VAL A 81 7.98 -22.66 -10.44
CA VAL A 81 7.23 -21.96 -11.50
C VAL A 81 6.58 -22.90 -12.52
N LYS A 82 6.99 -24.18 -12.57
CA LYS A 82 6.41 -25.19 -13.46
C LYS A 82 5.16 -25.83 -12.86
N ARG A 83 4.87 -25.59 -11.60
CA ARG A 83 3.66 -26.08 -10.95
C ARG A 83 2.43 -25.50 -11.66
N VAL A 84 1.48 -26.41 -11.98
CA VAL A 84 0.18 -26.03 -12.55
C VAL A 84 -0.74 -25.57 -11.42
N VAL A 85 -1.38 -24.44 -11.63
CA VAL A 85 -2.38 -23.86 -10.73
C VAL A 85 -3.71 -23.75 -11.48
N GLU A 86 -4.80 -23.80 -10.74
CA GLU A 86 -6.14 -23.63 -11.28
C GLU A 86 -6.72 -22.32 -10.75
N LEU A 87 -7.03 -21.42 -11.67
CA LEU A 87 -7.64 -20.13 -11.34
C LEU A 87 -9.15 -20.27 -11.21
N SER A 88 -9.74 -19.56 -10.25
CA SER A 88 -11.20 -19.58 -10.01
C SER A 88 -11.96 -19.00 -11.21
N GLU A 89 -11.45 -17.94 -11.79
CA GLU A 89 -12.06 -17.22 -12.93
C GLU A 89 -10.98 -16.85 -13.97
N LEU A 90 -11.44 -16.45 -15.16
CA LEU A 90 -10.55 -16.03 -16.26
C LEU A 90 -10.19 -14.54 -16.21
N ASP A 91 -10.95 -13.75 -15.47
CA ASP A 91 -10.74 -12.31 -15.30
C ASP A 91 -10.69 -12.02 -13.80
N LEU A 92 -9.48 -11.75 -13.31
CA LEU A 92 -9.18 -11.59 -11.90
C LEU A 92 -8.29 -10.36 -11.70
N THR A 93 -8.36 -9.79 -10.52
CA THR A 93 -7.38 -8.78 -10.11
C THR A 93 -6.01 -9.42 -9.87
N VAL A 94 -4.94 -8.65 -10.06
CA VAL A 94 -3.57 -9.14 -9.80
C VAL A 94 -3.44 -9.68 -8.37
N ASP A 95 -4.06 -9.03 -7.41
CA ASP A 95 -4.05 -9.43 -6.00
C ASP A 95 -4.69 -10.81 -5.79
N GLU A 96 -5.87 -11.03 -6.38
CA GLU A 96 -6.58 -12.33 -6.31
C GLU A 96 -5.78 -13.44 -6.98
N VAL A 97 -5.17 -13.17 -8.14
CA VAL A 97 -4.31 -14.13 -8.83
C VAL A 97 -3.11 -14.51 -7.96
N LEU A 98 -2.39 -13.52 -7.44
CA LEU A 98 -1.24 -13.78 -6.59
C LEU A 98 -1.61 -14.55 -5.32
N HIS A 99 -2.76 -14.22 -4.72
CA HIS A 99 -3.25 -14.94 -3.55
C HIS A 99 -3.56 -16.41 -3.85
N GLN A 100 -4.16 -16.72 -5.01
CA GLN A 100 -4.47 -18.09 -5.41
C GLN A 100 -3.19 -18.88 -5.78
N VAL A 101 -2.26 -18.24 -6.47
CA VAL A 101 -1.04 -18.87 -6.99
C VAL A 101 0.00 -19.12 -5.91
N LEU A 102 0.18 -18.16 -5.01
CA LEU A 102 1.24 -18.20 -4.00
C LEU A 102 0.83 -18.95 -2.72
N GLU A 103 -0.48 -19.13 -2.51
CA GLU A 103 -1.02 -19.73 -1.29
C GLU A 103 -0.51 -18.97 -0.02
N ASP A 104 -0.63 -19.56 1.15
CA ASP A 104 -0.17 -18.95 2.41
C ASP A 104 1.34 -19.08 2.66
N LYS A 105 2.09 -19.63 1.71
CA LYS A 105 3.54 -19.89 1.87
C LYS A 105 4.41 -18.68 1.54
N PHE A 106 3.88 -17.75 0.77
CA PHE A 106 4.60 -16.58 0.29
C PHE A 106 3.85 -15.30 0.65
N GLU A 107 4.60 -14.24 0.77
CA GLU A 107 4.09 -12.87 0.83
C GLU A 107 4.60 -12.09 -0.38
N TYR A 108 3.82 -11.11 -0.81
CA TYR A 108 4.19 -10.24 -1.93
C TYR A 108 3.96 -8.78 -1.58
N LYS A 109 4.73 -7.91 -2.22
CA LYS A 109 4.64 -6.46 -2.06
C LYS A 109 4.74 -5.78 -3.41
N PHE A 110 3.89 -4.78 -3.62
CA PHE A 110 3.98 -3.90 -4.77
C PHE A 110 4.95 -2.75 -4.47
N VAL A 111 5.96 -2.59 -5.30
CA VAL A 111 6.94 -1.49 -5.24
C VAL A 111 6.93 -0.78 -6.59
N GLY A 112 6.04 0.20 -6.74
CA GLY A 112 5.78 0.83 -8.03
C GLY A 112 5.18 -0.15 -9.04
N LYS A 113 5.87 -0.40 -10.14
CA LYS A 113 5.51 -1.40 -11.16
C LYS A 113 6.24 -2.74 -10.95
N THR A 114 6.75 -2.99 -9.77
CA THR A 114 7.45 -4.22 -9.42
C THR A 114 6.69 -4.96 -8.33
N ILE A 115 6.50 -6.26 -8.50
CA ILE A 115 5.96 -7.19 -7.51
C ILE A 115 7.11 -8.00 -6.96
N VAL A 116 7.38 -7.87 -5.67
CA VAL A 116 8.44 -8.64 -4.99
C VAL A 116 7.76 -9.74 -4.19
N ILE A 117 8.13 -11.00 -4.48
CA ILE A 117 7.61 -12.18 -3.81
C ILE A 117 8.69 -12.78 -2.93
N SER A 118 8.38 -13.01 -1.67
CA SER A 118 9.29 -13.60 -0.67
C SER A 118 8.61 -14.73 0.10
N PRO A 119 9.38 -15.77 0.52
CA PRO A 119 8.85 -16.79 1.40
C PRO A 119 8.38 -16.16 2.72
N LYS A 120 7.23 -16.57 3.19
CA LYS A 120 6.74 -16.16 4.50
C LYS A 120 7.61 -16.80 5.58
N ILE A 121 8.40 -16.01 6.28
CA ILE A 121 9.22 -16.50 7.40
C ILE A 121 8.26 -16.84 8.53
N VAL A 122 7.94 -18.12 8.68
CA VAL A 122 7.31 -18.60 9.90
C VAL A 122 8.41 -18.58 10.95
N GLU A 123 8.46 -17.54 11.77
CA GLU A 123 9.34 -17.55 12.95
C GLU A 123 9.00 -18.79 13.78
N PRO A 124 9.94 -19.71 13.98
CA PRO A 124 9.69 -20.82 14.88
C PRO A 124 9.41 -20.19 16.25
N GLN A 125 8.19 -20.39 16.76
CA GLN A 125 7.88 -20.01 18.11
C GLN A 125 8.99 -20.55 19.01
N SER A 126 9.79 -19.65 19.56
CA SER A 126 10.87 -19.98 20.47
C SER A 126 10.27 -20.79 21.62
N LYS A 127 10.42 -22.12 21.57
CA LYS A 127 10.19 -22.97 22.73
C LYS A 127 11.10 -22.41 23.82
N SER A 128 10.51 -21.74 24.80
CA SER A 128 11.22 -21.36 26.00
C SER A 128 11.78 -22.63 26.64
N VAL A 129 13.06 -22.89 26.39
CA VAL A 129 13.79 -23.96 27.08
C VAL A 129 13.95 -23.48 28.52
N ARG A 130 13.12 -24.00 29.43
CA ARG A 130 13.34 -23.85 30.87
C ARG A 130 14.60 -24.63 31.23
N LEU A 131 15.72 -23.95 31.31
CA LEU A 131 16.93 -24.50 31.92
C LEU A 131 16.67 -24.67 33.42
N LYS A 132 16.41 -25.90 33.86
CA LYS A 132 16.48 -26.28 35.28
C LYS A 132 17.95 -26.44 35.63
N GLY A 133 18.55 -25.41 36.24
CA GLY A 133 19.84 -25.53 36.88
C GLY A 133 19.66 -26.22 38.22
N TYR A 134 20.34 -27.34 38.46
CA TYR A 134 20.51 -27.93 39.77
C TYR A 134 21.77 -27.34 40.36
N VAL A 135 21.62 -26.66 41.54
CA VAL A 135 22.74 -26.24 42.35
C VAL A 135 23.02 -27.40 43.30
N TYR A 136 24.22 -27.97 43.24
CA TYR A 136 24.72 -28.89 44.25
C TYR A 136 25.57 -28.09 45.27
N ASP A 137 25.22 -28.21 46.54
CA ASP A 137 26.07 -27.78 47.65
C ASP A 137 27.18 -28.81 47.86
#